data_9be07e980412e8e589e811d2d703e368
#
_entry.id   9be07e980412e8e589e811d2d703e368
#
_cell.length_a   1.000
_cell.length_b   1.000
_cell.length_c   1.000
_cell.angle_alpha   90.00
_cell.angle_beta   90.00
_cell.angle_gamma   90.00
#
_symmetry.space_group_name_H-M   'P 1'
#
loop_
_entity.id
_entity.type
_entity.pdbx_description
1 polymer ?
#
loop_
_entity_poly.entity_id
_entity_poly.type
_entity_poly.pdbx_seq_one_letter_code
_entity_poly.pdbx_strand_id
1 'polypeptide(L)'
;MKKLSVALFSLLLSHLSVSADMREEAILDRVSSVANICLKTDDCGIESSGPGYKVALNNSMAVEPVAASNKVKLSEGNVHEVKMLYAGADGTMVFEPPVLKVSVGDTINFVLVDPMHNSASFPNMIPSNAESWNGTINENISVTLDAEGVYVYNCTPHAMMAMVGVIQVGEAVNLDEIKSAASQIKSTFVMNQERLDDYLSRL
;
A
#
# COMPACT_ATOMS: atom_id res chain seq x y z
N MET A 1 32.82 -44.54 21.16
CA MET A 1 32.36 -44.06 19.85
C MET A 1 30.96 -43.47 19.95
N LYS A 2 30.78 -42.29 20.57
CA LYS A 2 29.52 -41.56 20.67
C LYS A 2 29.81 -40.13 21.12
N LYS A 3 30.51 -39.35 20.32
CA LYS A 3 30.67 -37.88 20.53
C LYS A 3 30.94 -37.11 19.25
N LEU A 4 30.26 -37.44 18.14
CA LEU A 4 30.47 -36.72 16.86
C LEU A 4 29.15 -36.38 16.13
N SER A 5 28.04 -36.23 16.84
CA SER A 5 26.74 -35.99 16.18
C SER A 5 25.99 -34.74 16.66
N VAL A 6 26.55 -33.94 17.55
CA VAL A 6 25.87 -32.73 18.08
C VAL A 6 26.42 -31.45 17.47
N ALA A 7 27.62 -31.46 16.88
CA ALA A 7 28.26 -30.26 16.34
C ALA A 7 27.83 -29.91 14.90
N LEU A 8 27.18 -30.79 14.15
CA LEU A 8 26.76 -30.53 12.76
C LEU A 8 25.33 -30.01 12.63
N PHE A 9 24.53 -30.09 13.68
CA PHE A 9 23.14 -29.58 13.66
C PHE A 9 23.02 -28.10 14.06
N SER A 10 24.09 -27.53 14.64
CA SER A 10 24.11 -26.14 15.12
C SER A 10 24.54 -25.14 14.03
N LEU A 11 25.10 -25.61 12.89
CA LEU A 11 25.58 -24.72 11.82
C LEU A 11 24.58 -24.53 10.66
N LEU A 12 23.48 -25.26 10.64
CA LEU A 12 22.45 -25.15 9.58
C LEU A 12 21.24 -24.29 9.99
N LEU A 13 21.19 -23.81 11.24
CA LEU A 13 20.14 -22.91 11.74
C LEU A 13 20.55 -21.43 11.72
N SER A 14 21.77 -21.08 11.32
CA SER A 14 22.27 -19.70 11.38
C SER A 14 22.07 -18.89 10.09
N HIS A 15 21.43 -19.42 9.07
CA HIS A 15 21.21 -18.70 7.80
C HIS A 15 19.74 -18.46 7.41
N LEU A 16 18.77 -18.69 8.32
CA LEU A 16 17.34 -18.50 8.03
C LEU A 16 16.64 -17.52 8.96
N SER A 17 17.34 -16.65 9.71
CA SER A 17 16.70 -15.84 10.75
C SER A 17 17.05 -14.35 10.79
N VAL A 18 17.45 -13.74 9.69
CA VAL A 18 17.75 -12.28 9.73
C VAL A 18 16.52 -11.39 9.52
N SER A 19 15.38 -11.92 9.06
CA SER A 19 14.17 -11.11 8.85
C SER A 19 13.06 -11.29 9.90
N ALA A 20 13.13 -12.34 10.74
CA ALA A 20 12.18 -12.57 11.83
C ALA A 20 12.61 -11.88 13.13
N ASP A 21 13.91 -11.77 13.36
CA ASP A 21 14.52 -11.29 14.62
C ASP A 21 14.25 -9.80 14.90
N MET A 22 14.20 -8.97 13.87
CA MET A 22 13.91 -7.52 14.02
C MET A 22 12.45 -7.21 14.42
N ARG A 23 11.52 -8.14 14.22
CA ARG A 23 10.12 -7.94 14.64
C ARG A 23 9.88 -8.42 16.07
N GLU A 24 10.58 -9.43 16.52
CA GLU A 24 10.48 -9.93 17.88
C GLU A 24 11.14 -8.99 18.89
N GLU A 25 12.30 -8.41 18.58
CA GLU A 25 12.94 -7.40 19.45
C GLU A 25 12.09 -6.15 19.61
N ALA A 26 11.42 -5.68 18.53
CA ALA A 26 10.53 -4.51 18.60
C ALA A 26 9.27 -4.77 19.44
N ILE A 27 8.80 -6.02 19.52
CA ILE A 27 7.66 -6.42 20.35
C ILE A 27 8.10 -6.54 21.82
N LEU A 28 9.26 -7.14 22.09
CA LEU A 28 9.82 -7.28 23.42
C LEU A 28 10.16 -5.93 24.06
N ASP A 29 10.66 -4.97 23.27
CA ASP A 29 10.97 -3.63 23.77
C ASP A 29 9.70 -2.83 24.12
N ARG A 30 8.62 -3.01 23.36
CA ARG A 30 7.30 -2.43 23.67
C ARG A 30 6.65 -3.07 24.91
N VAL A 31 6.74 -4.37 25.05
CA VAL A 31 6.21 -5.08 26.24
C VAL A 31 7.01 -4.69 27.50
N SER A 32 8.32 -4.55 27.39
CA SER A 32 9.18 -4.08 28.46
C SER A 32 8.91 -2.63 28.86
N SER A 33 8.59 -1.78 27.88
CA SER A 33 8.21 -0.38 28.12
C SER A 33 6.87 -0.26 28.88
N VAL A 34 5.87 -1.08 28.54
CA VAL A 34 4.57 -1.10 29.23
C VAL A 34 4.71 -1.66 30.65
N ALA A 35 5.51 -2.72 30.84
CA ALA A 35 5.79 -3.29 32.15
C ALA A 35 6.53 -2.28 33.07
N ASN A 36 7.46 -1.47 32.51
CA ASN A 36 8.16 -0.44 33.27
C ASN A 36 7.25 0.76 33.64
N ILE A 37 6.21 1.04 32.87
CA ILE A 37 5.20 2.07 33.20
C ILE A 37 4.34 1.57 34.36
N CYS A 38 3.90 0.31 34.33
CA CYS A 38 3.12 -0.30 35.42
C CYS A 38 3.86 -0.40 36.75
N LEU A 39 5.20 -0.53 36.73
CA LEU A 39 6.03 -0.55 37.93
C LEU A 39 6.26 0.84 38.57
N LYS A 40 5.94 1.93 37.84
CA LYS A 40 6.15 3.32 38.31
C LYS A 40 4.87 4.05 38.67
N THR A 41 3.71 3.51 38.39
CA THR A 41 2.42 4.10 38.71
C THR A 41 1.58 3.06 39.44
N ASP A 42 1.14 3.35 40.68
CA ASP A 42 0.27 2.47 41.47
C ASP A 42 -1.14 2.27 40.87
N ASP A 43 -1.33 2.55 39.59
CA ASP A 43 -2.63 2.58 38.91
C ASP A 43 -2.80 1.45 37.88
N CYS A 44 -2.14 0.31 38.07
CA CYS A 44 -2.30 -0.84 37.17
C CYS A 44 -3.36 -1.84 37.61
N GLY A 45 -4.17 -1.54 38.61
CA GLY A 45 -5.31 -2.38 39.02
C GLY A 45 -4.96 -3.81 39.45
N ILE A 46 -3.72 -4.05 39.94
CA ILE A 46 -3.29 -5.34 40.47
C ILE A 46 -3.54 -5.36 41.98
N GLU A 47 -4.66 -5.89 42.41
CA GLU A 47 -4.90 -6.17 43.81
C GLU A 47 -4.05 -7.38 44.24
N SER A 48 -3.06 -7.16 45.15
CA SER A 48 -2.27 -8.19 45.78
C SER A 48 -3.05 -8.77 46.95
N SER A 49 -3.69 -9.90 46.83
CA SER A 49 -4.26 -10.65 47.93
C SER A 49 -3.53 -11.98 48.15
N GLY A 50 -2.54 -11.99 49.04
CA GLY A 50 -2.01 -13.18 49.72
C GLY A 50 -1.14 -14.13 48.87
N PRO A 51 -0.50 -15.16 49.49
CA PRO A 51 0.44 -16.06 48.83
C PRO A 51 -0.28 -17.00 47.83
N GLY A 52 -0.32 -16.62 46.60
CA GLY A 52 -0.93 -17.37 45.49
C GLY A 52 -1.38 -16.40 44.40
N TYR A 53 -0.44 -15.98 43.52
CA TYR A 53 -0.76 -15.12 42.38
C TYR A 53 -1.78 -15.78 41.48
N LYS A 54 -3.03 -15.32 41.52
CA LYS A 54 -3.98 -15.50 40.40
C LYS A 54 -4.00 -14.19 39.62
N VAL A 55 -3.26 -14.14 38.52
CA VAL A 55 -3.43 -13.08 37.52
C VAL A 55 -4.78 -13.31 36.86
N ALA A 56 -5.81 -12.61 37.32
CA ALA A 56 -7.04 -12.50 36.55
C ALA A 56 -6.71 -11.60 35.34
N LEU A 57 -6.37 -12.22 34.21
CA LEU A 57 -6.39 -11.54 32.91
C LEU A 57 -7.85 -11.18 32.65
N ASN A 58 -8.24 -9.98 33.05
CA ASN A 58 -9.47 -9.38 32.54
C ASN A 58 -9.34 -9.27 31.01
N ASN A 59 -10.09 -10.11 30.32
CA ASN A 59 -10.17 -10.28 28.88
C ASN A 59 -10.81 -9.06 28.17
N SER A 60 -10.60 -7.86 28.68
CA SER A 60 -11.22 -6.62 28.23
C SER A 60 -10.24 -5.64 27.57
N MET A 61 -8.97 -6.04 27.40
CA MET A 61 -8.07 -5.40 26.46
C MET A 61 -7.88 -6.33 25.25
N ALA A 62 -8.94 -6.52 24.48
CA ALA A 62 -8.77 -6.83 23.08
C ALA A 62 -8.06 -5.61 22.48
N VAL A 63 -6.71 -5.67 22.41
CA VAL A 63 -5.97 -4.83 21.47
C VAL A 63 -6.44 -5.34 20.11
N GLU A 64 -7.49 -4.71 19.61
CA GLU A 64 -7.85 -4.86 18.20
C GLU A 64 -6.54 -4.64 17.43
N PRO A 65 -6.12 -5.57 16.56
CA PRO A 65 -4.99 -5.31 15.70
C PRO A 65 -5.41 -4.05 14.91
N VAL A 66 -4.71 -2.94 15.16
CA VAL A 66 -4.83 -1.76 14.31
C VAL A 66 -4.34 -2.25 12.95
N ALA A 67 -5.27 -2.69 12.12
CA ALA A 67 -4.99 -3.02 10.74
C ALA A 67 -4.32 -1.79 10.17
N ALA A 68 -3.04 -1.91 9.81
CA ALA A 68 -2.32 -0.84 9.18
C ALA A 68 -3.18 -0.40 7.99
N SER A 69 -3.68 0.84 8.04
CA SER A 69 -4.52 1.37 6.97
C SER A 69 -3.70 1.32 5.69
N ASN A 70 -4.09 0.48 4.73
CA ASN A 70 -3.49 0.44 3.39
C ASN A 70 -3.83 1.71 2.58
N LYS A 71 -4.48 2.69 3.21
CA LYS A 71 -4.87 3.95 2.58
C LYS A 71 -3.65 4.75 2.17
N VAL A 72 -3.69 5.25 0.94
CA VAL A 72 -2.65 6.14 0.41
C VAL A 72 -2.65 7.47 1.17
N LYS A 73 -1.47 7.95 1.50
CA LYS A 73 -1.28 9.26 2.14
C LYS A 73 -1.14 10.34 1.08
N LEU A 74 -1.50 11.58 1.44
CA LEU A 74 -1.22 12.74 0.61
C LEU A 74 0.28 12.84 0.33
N SER A 75 0.65 12.94 -0.94
CA SER A 75 2.03 13.11 -1.39
C SER A 75 2.53 14.53 -1.11
N GLU A 76 3.80 14.67 -0.78
CA GLU A 76 4.40 15.97 -0.53
C GLU A 76 4.82 16.65 -1.84
N GLY A 77 4.75 17.98 -1.87
CA GLY A 77 5.09 18.79 -3.03
C GLY A 77 3.95 18.97 -4.02
N ASN A 78 4.24 19.57 -5.16
CA ASN A 78 3.27 19.88 -6.21
C ASN A 78 3.63 19.28 -7.58
N VAL A 79 4.70 18.49 -7.65
CA VAL A 79 5.12 17.74 -8.83
C VAL A 79 5.46 16.33 -8.41
N HIS A 80 4.81 15.35 -9.02
CA HIS A 80 4.91 13.94 -8.67
C HIS A 80 5.34 13.13 -9.88
N GLU A 81 6.14 12.09 -9.68
CA GLU A 81 6.60 11.19 -10.72
C GLU A 81 5.87 9.86 -10.65
N VAL A 82 5.44 9.37 -11.80
CA VAL A 82 4.88 8.02 -12.00
C VAL A 82 5.68 7.33 -13.10
N LYS A 83 6.40 6.27 -12.74
CA LYS A 83 7.21 5.48 -13.68
C LYS A 83 6.34 4.48 -14.44
N MET A 84 6.66 4.28 -15.71
CA MET A 84 6.05 3.27 -16.58
C MET A 84 7.02 2.10 -16.71
N LEU A 85 6.65 0.91 -16.18
CA LEU A 85 7.56 -0.20 -15.94
C LEU A 85 7.03 -1.53 -16.48
N TYR A 86 7.94 -2.38 -16.99
CA TYR A 86 7.65 -3.80 -17.24
C TYR A 86 7.42 -4.57 -15.94
N ALA A 87 8.16 -4.25 -14.88
CA ALA A 87 8.03 -4.88 -13.57
C ALA A 87 8.33 -3.88 -12.45
N GLY A 88 7.51 -3.91 -11.41
CA GLY A 88 7.63 -3.08 -10.20
C GLY A 88 7.10 -3.82 -8.97
N ALA A 89 6.86 -3.09 -7.89
CA ALA A 89 6.43 -3.66 -6.62
C ALA A 89 5.11 -4.43 -6.72
N ASP A 90 4.15 -3.97 -7.55
CA ASP A 90 2.83 -4.58 -7.72
C ASP A 90 2.77 -5.59 -8.90
N GLY A 91 3.92 -6.09 -9.37
CA GLY A 91 4.02 -7.13 -10.41
C GLY A 91 4.51 -6.62 -11.76
N THR A 92 3.94 -7.17 -12.84
CA THR A 92 4.35 -6.83 -14.22
C THR A 92 3.36 -5.86 -14.88
N MET A 93 3.87 -5.07 -15.84
CA MET A 93 3.13 -4.04 -16.54
C MET A 93 2.42 -3.11 -15.56
N VAL A 94 3.21 -2.24 -14.93
CA VAL A 94 2.75 -1.39 -13.82
C VAL A 94 3.17 0.06 -13.99
N PHE A 95 2.39 0.94 -13.39
CA PHE A 95 2.81 2.28 -13.01
C PHE A 95 3.35 2.27 -11.58
N GLU A 96 4.38 3.05 -11.28
CA GLU A 96 4.96 3.11 -9.94
C GLU A 96 5.25 4.55 -9.51
N PRO A 97 4.60 5.06 -8.45
CA PRO A 97 3.57 4.38 -7.65
C PRO A 97 2.26 4.20 -8.44
N PRO A 98 1.49 3.11 -8.19
CA PRO A 98 0.25 2.85 -8.92
C PRO A 98 -0.95 3.66 -8.40
N VAL A 99 -0.86 4.11 -7.13
CA VAL A 99 -1.89 4.93 -6.48
C VAL A 99 -1.23 6.15 -5.87
N LEU A 100 -1.74 7.33 -6.20
CA LEU A 100 -1.31 8.61 -5.65
C LEU A 100 -2.50 9.36 -5.03
N LYS A 101 -2.23 10.11 -3.96
CA LYS A 101 -3.12 11.16 -3.46
C LYS A 101 -2.36 12.48 -3.51
N VAL A 102 -2.93 13.46 -4.20
CA VAL A 102 -2.29 14.75 -4.52
C VAL A 102 -3.26 15.90 -4.29
N SER A 103 -2.76 17.14 -4.33
CA SER A 103 -3.57 18.35 -4.21
C SER A 103 -4.09 18.81 -5.57
N VAL A 104 -5.16 19.59 -5.57
CA VAL A 104 -5.65 20.26 -6.80
C VAL A 104 -4.60 21.21 -7.33
N GLY A 105 -4.32 21.14 -8.62
CA GLY A 105 -3.30 21.94 -9.32
C GLY A 105 -1.91 21.27 -9.36
N ASP A 106 -1.74 20.11 -8.73
CA ASP A 106 -0.48 19.34 -8.82
C ASP A 106 -0.27 18.77 -10.22
N THR A 107 1.00 18.62 -10.59
CA THR A 107 1.42 18.07 -11.87
C THR A 107 1.97 16.66 -11.69
N ILE A 108 1.50 15.74 -12.53
CA ILE A 108 1.99 14.35 -12.59
C ILE A 108 2.87 14.19 -13.82
N ASN A 109 4.12 13.81 -13.63
CA ASN A 109 5.06 13.45 -14.67
C ASN A 109 5.06 11.92 -14.85
N PHE A 110 4.48 11.45 -15.93
CA PHE A 110 4.59 10.04 -16.32
C PHE A 110 5.90 9.84 -17.07
N VAL A 111 6.79 9.06 -16.47
CA VAL A 111 8.17 8.87 -16.94
C VAL A 111 8.32 7.50 -17.57
N LEU A 112 8.74 7.49 -18.81
CA LEU A 112 9.10 6.28 -19.54
C LEU A 112 10.42 5.72 -19.01
N VAL A 113 10.35 4.59 -18.33
CA VAL A 113 11.53 3.83 -17.90
C VAL A 113 11.76 2.65 -18.84
N ASP A 114 10.72 1.87 -19.06
CA ASP A 114 10.75 0.77 -20.02
C ASP A 114 9.98 1.15 -21.30
N PRO A 115 10.39 0.67 -22.48
CA PRO A 115 9.74 1.03 -23.74
C PRO A 115 8.33 0.45 -23.89
N MET A 116 7.62 0.89 -24.93
CA MET A 116 6.27 0.44 -25.31
C MET A 116 5.17 0.81 -24.31
N HIS A 117 5.37 1.83 -23.51
CA HIS A 117 4.38 2.37 -22.58
C HIS A 117 3.93 3.78 -22.99
N ASN A 118 2.75 4.15 -22.52
CA ASN A 118 2.22 5.50 -22.46
C ASN A 118 1.33 5.65 -21.21
N SER A 119 0.83 6.86 -20.97
CA SER A 119 -0.25 7.12 -20.00
C SER A 119 -1.42 7.77 -20.73
N ALA A 120 -2.62 7.22 -20.54
CA ALA A 120 -3.86 7.78 -21.06
C ALA A 120 -4.98 7.64 -20.02
N SER A 121 -5.74 8.70 -19.77
CA SER A 121 -6.91 8.63 -18.89
C SER A 121 -8.05 7.87 -19.55
N PHE A 122 -8.89 7.18 -18.74
CA PHE A 122 -10.20 6.73 -19.21
C PHE A 122 -11.17 7.91 -19.19
N PRO A 123 -11.73 8.36 -20.32
CA PRO A 123 -12.57 9.57 -20.37
C PRO A 123 -13.80 9.53 -19.45
N ASN A 124 -14.32 8.35 -19.16
CA ASN A 124 -15.47 8.11 -18.28
C ASN A 124 -15.08 7.75 -16.82
N MET A 125 -13.78 7.85 -16.50
CA MET A 125 -13.24 7.54 -15.17
C MET A 125 -12.32 8.67 -14.67
N ILE A 126 -12.73 9.89 -14.93
CA ILE A 126 -12.15 11.14 -14.41
C ILE A 126 -13.30 12.05 -13.95
N PRO A 127 -13.04 13.09 -13.13
CA PRO A 127 -14.05 14.08 -12.80
C PRO A 127 -14.68 14.70 -14.05
N SER A 128 -15.97 15.00 -14.03
CA SER A 128 -16.74 15.47 -15.19
C SER A 128 -16.27 16.82 -15.75
N ASN A 129 -15.60 17.61 -14.92
CA ASN A 129 -15.01 18.92 -15.27
C ASN A 129 -13.50 18.85 -15.53
N ALA A 130 -12.91 17.65 -15.56
CA ALA A 130 -11.50 17.44 -15.82
C ALA A 130 -11.24 17.25 -17.32
N GLU A 131 -10.03 17.62 -17.75
CA GLU A 131 -9.54 17.30 -19.09
C GLU A 131 -8.93 15.89 -19.11
N SER A 132 -9.23 15.15 -20.20
CA SER A 132 -8.60 13.86 -20.46
C SER A 132 -7.24 14.03 -21.11
N TRP A 133 -6.35 13.05 -20.93
CA TRP A 133 -5.05 13.01 -21.60
C TRP A 133 -4.83 11.69 -22.34
N ASN A 134 -3.99 11.73 -23.37
CA ASN A 134 -3.55 10.56 -24.11
C ASN A 134 -2.12 10.77 -24.61
N GLY A 135 -1.16 10.28 -23.83
CA GLY A 135 0.27 10.38 -24.14
C GLY A 135 0.67 9.49 -25.31
N THR A 136 1.70 9.92 -26.04
CA THR A 136 2.30 9.14 -27.11
C THR A 136 3.07 7.94 -26.53
N ILE A 137 3.03 6.80 -27.23
CA ILE A 137 3.83 5.61 -26.86
C ILE A 137 5.32 5.95 -26.94
N ASN A 138 6.08 5.55 -25.93
CA ASN A 138 7.52 5.81 -25.78
C ASN A 138 7.89 7.27 -25.48
N GLU A 139 6.95 8.07 -25.02
CA GLU A 139 7.22 9.45 -24.60
C GLU A 139 6.78 9.70 -23.16
N ASN A 140 7.47 10.61 -22.50
CA ASN A 140 7.02 11.18 -21.23
C ASN A 140 5.84 12.11 -21.47
N ILE A 141 4.95 12.21 -20.49
CA ILE A 141 3.87 13.21 -20.50
C ILE A 141 3.72 13.81 -19.10
N SER A 142 3.49 15.14 -19.07
CA SER A 142 3.16 15.87 -17.83
C SER A 142 1.70 16.32 -17.90
N VAL A 143 0.96 16.09 -16.82
CA VAL A 143 -0.46 16.40 -16.71
C VAL A 143 -0.69 17.17 -15.42
N THR A 144 -1.28 18.36 -15.51
CA THR A 144 -1.73 19.12 -14.33
C THR A 144 -3.19 18.79 -14.06
N LEU A 145 -3.51 18.46 -12.80
CA LEU A 145 -4.83 17.99 -12.38
C LEU A 145 -5.56 19.09 -11.61
N ASP A 146 -6.39 19.84 -12.30
CA ASP A 146 -7.08 21.04 -11.77
C ASP A 146 -8.47 20.74 -11.18
N ALA A 147 -9.00 19.54 -11.36
CA ALA A 147 -10.31 19.15 -10.84
C ALA A 147 -10.18 18.12 -9.72
N GLU A 148 -10.93 18.35 -8.64
CA GLU A 148 -11.00 17.43 -7.50
C GLU A 148 -11.73 16.15 -7.86
N GLY A 149 -11.23 15.01 -7.35
CA GLY A 149 -11.82 13.68 -7.52
C GLY A 149 -10.82 12.60 -7.87
N VAL A 150 -11.31 11.45 -8.31
CA VAL A 150 -10.54 10.28 -8.67
C VAL A 150 -10.37 10.20 -10.19
N TYR A 151 -9.15 9.95 -10.61
CA TYR A 151 -8.75 9.73 -12.00
C TYR A 151 -8.21 8.30 -12.15
N VAL A 152 -8.71 7.57 -13.14
CA VAL A 152 -8.17 6.27 -13.53
C VAL A 152 -7.55 6.39 -14.91
N TYR A 153 -6.36 5.84 -15.06
CA TYR A 153 -5.60 5.86 -16.32
C TYR A 153 -5.00 4.49 -16.62
N ASN A 154 -4.57 4.29 -17.84
CA ASN A 154 -3.99 3.05 -18.32
C ASN A 154 -2.80 3.29 -19.26
N CYS A 155 -2.06 2.23 -19.53
CA CYS A 155 -1.18 2.12 -20.68
C CYS A 155 -1.97 1.49 -21.83
N THR A 156 -2.15 2.18 -22.94
CA THR A 156 -3.01 1.71 -24.04
C THR A 156 -2.53 0.39 -24.66
N PRO A 157 -1.23 0.13 -24.91
CA PRO A 157 -0.76 -1.17 -25.40
C PRO A 157 -0.98 -2.32 -24.41
N HIS A 158 -0.98 -2.04 -23.10
CA HIS A 158 -1.06 -3.06 -22.06
C HIS A 158 -2.37 -3.01 -21.23
N ALA A 159 -3.41 -2.38 -21.77
CA ALA A 159 -4.71 -2.26 -21.10
C ALA A 159 -5.31 -3.63 -20.73
N MET A 160 -5.22 -4.61 -21.63
CA MET A 160 -5.70 -5.98 -21.35
C MET A 160 -4.93 -6.71 -20.27
N MET A 161 -3.72 -6.26 -19.93
CA MET A 161 -2.89 -6.79 -18.83
C MET A 161 -3.17 -6.06 -17.50
N ALA A 162 -4.19 -5.20 -17.48
CA ALA A 162 -4.52 -4.31 -16.38
C ALA A 162 -3.34 -3.42 -15.96
N MET A 163 -2.59 -2.87 -16.93
CA MET A 163 -1.64 -1.80 -16.65
C MET A 163 -2.42 -0.50 -16.45
N VAL A 164 -2.85 -0.29 -15.22
CA VAL A 164 -3.70 0.82 -14.77
C VAL A 164 -3.08 1.52 -13.59
N GLY A 165 -3.48 2.76 -13.34
CA GLY A 165 -3.15 3.50 -12.13
C GLY A 165 -4.32 4.40 -11.70
N VAL A 166 -4.25 4.88 -10.46
CA VAL A 166 -5.30 5.68 -9.82
C VAL A 166 -4.68 6.90 -9.15
N ILE A 167 -5.26 8.08 -9.38
CA ILE A 167 -4.88 9.30 -8.68
C ILE A 167 -6.12 9.88 -8.00
N GLN A 168 -6.03 10.14 -6.71
CA GLN A 168 -7.01 10.95 -5.97
C GLN A 168 -6.47 12.37 -5.86
N VAL A 169 -7.23 13.33 -6.36
CA VAL A 169 -6.96 14.77 -6.23
C VAL A 169 -7.92 15.34 -5.20
N GLY A 170 -7.41 15.87 -4.10
CA GLY A 170 -8.24 16.36 -2.99
C GLY A 170 -9.15 15.26 -2.43
N GLU A 171 -10.47 15.52 -2.41
CA GLU A 171 -11.47 14.55 -1.97
C GLU A 171 -11.96 13.66 -3.14
N ALA A 172 -12.32 12.44 -2.85
CA ALA A 172 -12.73 11.44 -3.85
C ALA A 172 -14.22 11.59 -4.24
N VAL A 173 -14.61 12.77 -4.72
CA VAL A 173 -16.02 13.18 -4.90
C VAL A 173 -16.81 12.33 -5.91
N ASN A 174 -16.12 11.64 -6.84
CA ASN A 174 -16.71 10.79 -7.89
C ASN A 174 -16.40 9.30 -7.69
N LEU A 175 -16.02 8.86 -6.47
CA LEU A 175 -15.53 7.50 -6.22
C LEU A 175 -16.58 6.42 -6.55
N ASP A 176 -17.84 6.67 -6.31
CA ASP A 176 -18.91 5.70 -6.57
C ASP A 176 -19.14 5.50 -8.06
N GLU A 177 -19.08 6.58 -8.86
CA GLU A 177 -19.13 6.53 -10.32
C GLU A 177 -17.92 5.77 -10.87
N ILE A 178 -16.71 6.04 -10.33
CA ILE A 178 -15.49 5.32 -10.71
C ILE A 178 -15.61 3.83 -10.43
N LYS A 179 -16.07 3.42 -9.25
CA LYS A 179 -16.28 2.01 -8.91
C LYS A 179 -17.29 1.32 -9.84
N SER A 180 -18.35 2.03 -10.20
CA SER A 180 -19.34 1.52 -11.16
C SER A 180 -18.71 1.30 -12.55
N ALA A 181 -17.94 2.27 -13.06
CA ALA A 181 -17.25 2.15 -14.34
C ALA A 181 -16.15 1.08 -14.30
N ALA A 182 -15.42 0.95 -13.18
CA ALA A 182 -14.38 -0.07 -12.98
C ALA A 182 -14.93 -1.49 -13.16
N SER A 183 -16.14 -1.76 -12.69
CA SER A 183 -16.78 -3.07 -12.85
C SER A 183 -16.97 -3.47 -14.32
N GLN A 184 -17.15 -2.50 -15.23
CA GLN A 184 -17.27 -2.74 -16.65
C GLN A 184 -15.89 -2.93 -17.32
N ILE A 185 -14.92 -2.06 -16.97
CA ILE A 185 -13.55 -2.11 -17.52
C ILE A 185 -12.85 -3.41 -17.17
N LYS A 186 -13.01 -3.92 -15.94
CA LYS A 186 -12.40 -5.17 -15.47
C LYS A 186 -12.70 -6.37 -16.38
N SER A 187 -13.88 -6.41 -16.99
CA SER A 187 -14.26 -7.49 -17.93
C SER A 187 -13.37 -7.55 -19.18
N THR A 188 -12.64 -6.47 -19.49
CA THR A 188 -11.69 -6.39 -20.62
C THR A 188 -10.28 -6.87 -20.24
N PHE A 189 -10.00 -7.05 -18.96
CA PHE A 189 -8.70 -7.50 -18.49
C PHE A 189 -8.58 -9.03 -18.60
N VAL A 190 -7.53 -9.49 -19.27
CA VAL A 190 -7.21 -10.92 -19.38
C VAL A 190 -6.27 -11.39 -18.27
N MET A 191 -5.61 -10.45 -17.58
CA MET A 191 -4.69 -10.68 -16.46
C MET A 191 -4.97 -9.65 -15.36
N ASN A 192 -4.62 -10.00 -14.12
CA ASN A 192 -4.67 -9.08 -12.96
C ASN A 192 -6.04 -8.38 -12.80
N GLN A 193 -7.13 -9.09 -12.98
CA GLN A 193 -8.49 -8.52 -13.01
C GLN A 193 -8.86 -7.77 -11.73
N GLU A 194 -8.30 -8.16 -10.56
CA GLU A 194 -8.57 -7.52 -9.28
C GLU A 194 -7.70 -6.27 -9.01
N ARG A 195 -6.69 -6.00 -9.86
CA ARG A 195 -5.71 -4.91 -9.63
C ARG A 195 -6.38 -3.54 -9.46
N LEU A 196 -7.35 -3.23 -10.32
CA LEU A 196 -8.05 -1.95 -10.23
C LEU A 196 -8.86 -1.81 -8.94
N ASP A 197 -9.51 -2.87 -8.48
CA ASP A 197 -10.24 -2.88 -7.21
C ASP A 197 -9.29 -2.70 -6.03
N ASP A 198 -8.15 -3.39 -6.04
CA ASP A 198 -7.12 -3.24 -5.02
C ASP A 198 -6.63 -1.79 -4.94
N TYR A 199 -6.39 -1.13 -6.09
CA TYR A 199 -5.96 0.25 -6.13
C TYR A 199 -7.03 1.22 -5.62
N LEU A 200 -8.29 1.04 -6.05
CA LEU A 200 -9.41 1.84 -5.56
C LEU A 200 -9.71 1.61 -4.07
N SER A 201 -9.35 0.46 -3.52
CA SER A 201 -9.48 0.18 -2.09
C SER A 201 -8.48 0.95 -1.22
N ARG A 202 -7.41 1.47 -1.81
CA ARG A 202 -6.35 2.24 -1.13
C ARG A 202 -6.68 3.75 -0.98
N LEU A 203 -7.79 4.24 -1.56
CA LEU A 203 -8.30 5.63 -1.47
C LEU A 203 -9.08 5.98 -0.19
#